data_f4633ddea65c006b8e13e92c681fd427
#
_entry.id   f4633ddea65c006b8e13e92c681fd427
#
_cell.length_a   1.000
_cell.length_b   1.000
_cell.length_c   1.000
_cell.angle_alpha   90.00
_cell.angle_beta   90.00
_cell.angle_gamma   90.00
#
_symmetry.space_group_name_H-M   'P 1'
#
loop_
_entity.id
_entity.type
_entity.pdbx_description
1 polymer ?
#
loop_
_entity_poly.entity_id
_entity_poly.type
_entity_poly.pdbx_seq_one_letter_code
_entity_poly.pdbx_strand_id
1 'polypeptide(L)'
;DKLSWNPEGKPNKEIALADRPLITAEGHPFSRDRWTHIVFTWKGFNQGDKGGVAKLYLDGKLRGELTNWPQQYTWNLDETKINLGVKYIGGLDEVSCFSRALAGGEVESLFGLEKGVGELLD
;
A
#
# COMPACT_ATOMS: atom_id res chain seq x y z
N ASP A 1 10.49 -3.91 13.95
CA ASP A 1 10.32 -3.07 12.74
C ASP A 1 8.86 -3.06 12.32
N LYS A 2 8.38 -1.90 11.90
CA LYS A 2 6.99 -1.70 11.48
C LYS A 2 6.97 -1.21 10.03
N LEU A 3 6.22 -1.91 9.18
CA LEU A 3 5.88 -1.39 7.87
C LEU A 3 4.73 -0.41 8.05
N SER A 4 4.90 0.82 7.61
CA SER A 4 3.86 1.84 7.68
C SER A 4 3.71 2.58 6.37
N TRP A 5 2.50 2.96 6.05
CA TRP A 5 2.15 3.80 4.92
C TRP A 5 1.50 5.09 5.40
N ASN A 6 1.99 6.22 4.91
CA ASN A 6 1.45 7.54 5.21
C ASN A 6 0.86 8.17 3.94
N PRO A 7 -0.47 8.22 3.80
CA PRO A 7 -1.12 8.78 2.62
C PRO A 7 -0.99 10.30 2.50
N GLU A 8 -0.67 11.02 3.58
CA GLU A 8 -0.64 12.48 3.55
C GLU A 8 0.67 13.09 3.02
N GLY A 9 1.74 12.32 2.98
CA GLY A 9 3.05 12.82 2.54
C GLY A 9 3.65 13.95 3.40
N LYS A 10 2.96 14.37 4.48
CA LYS A 10 3.44 15.43 5.37
C LYS A 10 4.55 14.91 6.27
N PRO A 11 5.53 15.77 6.62
CA PRO A 11 6.54 15.37 7.59
C PRO A 11 5.87 15.00 8.91
N ASN A 12 6.10 13.77 9.33
CA ASN A 12 5.48 13.16 10.52
C ASN A 12 5.84 13.80 11.87
N LYS A 13 6.58 14.92 11.88
CA LYS A 13 7.10 15.52 13.11
C LYS A 13 6.05 16.26 13.93
N GLU A 14 4.94 16.67 13.30
CA GLU A 14 3.94 17.56 13.92
C GLU A 14 2.67 16.86 14.38
N ILE A 15 2.48 15.57 14.05
CA ILE A 15 1.29 14.81 14.42
C ILE A 15 1.70 13.68 15.36
N ALA A 16 1.02 13.53 16.48
CA ALA A 16 1.24 12.40 17.38
C ALA A 16 1.08 11.06 16.64
N LEU A 17 1.89 10.07 16.96
CA LEU A 17 1.89 8.78 16.25
C LEU A 17 0.51 8.11 16.19
N ALA A 18 -0.29 8.28 17.27
CA ALA A 18 -1.64 7.73 17.35
C ALA A 18 -2.64 8.39 16.39
N ASP A 19 -2.37 9.65 16.00
CA ASP A 19 -3.26 10.46 15.17
C ASP A 19 -2.85 10.44 13.69
N ARG A 20 -1.78 9.72 13.37
CA ARG A 20 -1.30 9.61 11.99
C ARG A 20 -2.14 8.60 11.20
N PRO A 21 -2.49 8.90 9.94
CA PRO A 21 -3.14 7.95 9.06
C PRO A 21 -2.15 6.87 8.61
N LEU A 22 -1.80 5.98 9.51
CA LEU A 22 -0.83 4.92 9.29
C LEU A 22 -1.51 3.55 9.33
N ILE A 23 -1.20 2.73 8.35
CA ILE A 23 -1.44 1.29 8.44
C ILE A 23 -0.13 0.65 8.91
N THR A 24 -0.18 -0.03 10.04
CA THR A 24 0.98 -0.70 10.63
C THR A 24 0.77 -2.20 10.62
N ALA A 25 1.72 -2.95 10.08
CA ALA A 25 1.76 -4.40 10.19
C ALA A 25 2.90 -4.80 11.13
N GLU A 26 2.55 -5.56 12.16
CA GLU A 26 3.51 -6.18 13.06
C GLU A 26 3.88 -7.59 12.58
N GLY A 27 5.07 -8.07 12.96
CA GLY A 27 5.52 -9.41 12.57
C GLY A 27 5.60 -9.58 11.07
N HIS A 28 6.17 -8.60 10.36
CA HIS A 28 6.31 -8.66 8.90
C HIS A 28 7.18 -9.86 8.49
N PRO A 29 6.90 -10.48 7.32
CA PRO A 29 7.57 -11.70 6.89
C PRO A 29 8.90 -11.44 6.17
N PHE A 30 9.44 -10.23 6.19
CA PHE A 30 10.66 -9.89 5.47
C PHE A 30 11.87 -10.69 5.99
N SER A 31 12.57 -11.32 5.08
CA SER A 31 13.82 -12.00 5.36
C SER A 31 14.78 -11.90 4.16
N ARG A 32 16.04 -12.25 4.37
CA ARG A 32 17.04 -12.25 3.30
C ARG A 32 16.74 -13.32 2.24
N ASP A 33 16.08 -14.39 2.64
CA ASP A 33 16.02 -15.63 1.86
C ASP A 33 14.62 -15.87 1.23
N ARG A 34 13.74 -14.87 1.27
CA ARG A 34 12.41 -15.00 0.67
C ARG A 34 11.89 -13.67 0.12
N TRP A 35 11.14 -13.76 -0.94
CA TRP A 35 10.30 -12.67 -1.43
C TRP A 35 9.06 -12.51 -0.57
N THR A 36 8.63 -11.27 -0.40
CA THR A 36 7.36 -10.93 0.26
C THR A 36 6.50 -10.16 -0.73
N HIS A 37 5.32 -10.68 -0.98
CA HIS A 37 4.32 -9.98 -1.80
C HIS A 37 3.67 -8.86 -0.98
N ILE A 38 3.72 -7.63 -1.49
CA ILE A 38 3.17 -6.46 -0.82
C ILE A 38 2.14 -5.81 -1.74
N VAL A 39 0.92 -5.62 -1.24
CA VAL A 39 -0.12 -4.89 -1.97
C VAL A 39 -0.70 -3.78 -1.11
N PHE A 40 -0.75 -2.59 -1.68
CA PHE A 40 -1.50 -1.45 -1.14
C PHE A 40 -2.72 -1.22 -2.02
N THR A 41 -3.90 -1.14 -1.41
CA THR A 41 -5.11 -0.74 -2.11
C THR A 41 -5.72 0.48 -1.45
N TRP A 42 -6.30 1.37 -2.26
CA TRP A 42 -7.01 2.54 -1.72
C TRP A 42 -8.18 2.92 -2.61
N LYS A 43 -9.24 3.41 -2.01
CA LYS A 43 -10.44 3.90 -2.71
C LYS A 43 -11.19 4.94 -1.88
N GLY A 44 -12.04 5.72 -2.51
CA GLY A 44 -12.95 6.65 -1.83
C GLY A 44 -12.28 7.90 -1.27
N PHE A 45 -11.04 8.20 -1.63
CA PHE A 45 -10.38 9.47 -1.31
C PHE A 45 -10.92 10.60 -2.21
N ASN A 46 -10.79 11.85 -1.78
CA ASN A 46 -11.34 13.05 -2.47
C ASN A 46 -12.87 13.07 -2.60
N GLN A 47 -13.59 12.39 -1.74
CA GLN A 47 -15.06 12.33 -1.74
C GLN A 47 -15.70 13.07 -0.55
N GLY A 48 -15.02 14.08 -0.02
CA GLY A 48 -15.49 14.86 1.15
C GLY A 48 -15.57 13.98 2.40
N ASP A 49 -16.71 14.08 3.12
CA ASP A 49 -16.89 13.42 4.42
C ASP A 49 -17.10 11.89 4.36
N LYS A 50 -17.17 11.33 3.16
CA LYS A 50 -17.40 9.88 3.00
C LYS A 50 -16.23 8.99 3.37
N GLY A 51 -15.09 9.59 3.64
CA GLY A 51 -13.89 8.91 4.09
C GLY A 51 -13.36 7.85 3.12
N GLY A 52 -12.03 7.83 2.97
CA GLY A 52 -11.35 6.82 2.18
C GLY A 52 -11.12 5.52 2.94
N VAL A 53 -10.83 4.46 2.18
CA VAL A 53 -10.37 3.18 2.71
C VAL A 53 -9.04 2.84 2.07
N ALA A 54 -8.07 2.49 2.88
CA ALA A 54 -6.79 1.96 2.43
C ALA A 54 -6.48 0.64 3.15
N LYS A 55 -5.85 -0.29 2.45
CA LYS A 55 -5.53 -1.61 2.98
C LYS A 55 -4.12 -2.01 2.62
N LEU A 56 -3.48 -2.72 3.54
CA LEU A 56 -2.17 -3.34 3.36
C LEU A 56 -2.32 -4.85 3.41
N TYR A 57 -1.82 -5.51 2.39
CA TYR A 57 -1.73 -6.96 2.32
C TYR A 57 -0.26 -7.38 2.27
N LEU A 58 0.08 -8.45 2.97
CA LEU A 58 1.36 -9.12 2.88
C LEU A 58 1.12 -10.62 2.61
N ASP A 59 1.75 -11.13 1.60
CA ASP A 59 1.61 -12.53 1.17
C ASP A 59 0.14 -12.94 1.00
N GLY A 60 -0.62 -12.14 0.25
CA GLY A 60 -2.04 -12.35 -0.03
C GLY A 60 -3.00 -12.03 1.13
N LYS A 61 -2.51 -11.80 2.35
CA LYS A 61 -3.33 -11.64 3.55
C LYS A 61 -3.46 -10.20 3.99
N LEU A 62 -4.67 -9.77 4.35
CA LEU A 62 -4.90 -8.45 4.96
C LEU A 62 -4.15 -8.36 6.29
N ARG A 63 -3.34 -7.33 6.43
CA ARG A 63 -2.54 -7.08 7.65
C ARG A 63 -2.95 -5.82 8.37
N GLY A 64 -3.64 -4.92 7.72
CA GLY A 64 -4.18 -3.73 8.32
C GLY A 64 -5.02 -2.91 7.36
N GLU A 65 -5.88 -2.09 7.90
CA GLU A 65 -6.70 -1.18 7.12
C GLU A 65 -6.88 0.16 7.83
N LEU A 66 -7.11 1.19 7.02
CA LEU A 66 -7.52 2.52 7.43
C LEU A 66 -8.88 2.78 6.79
N THR A 67 -9.88 3.08 7.59
CA THR A 67 -11.26 3.31 7.15
C THR A 67 -11.75 4.69 7.55
N ASN A 68 -12.71 5.22 6.81
CA ASN A 68 -13.36 6.50 7.09
C ASN A 68 -12.38 7.68 7.18
N TRP A 69 -11.28 7.64 6.43
CA TRP A 69 -10.30 8.72 6.42
C TRP A 69 -10.72 9.83 5.43
N PRO A 70 -11.05 11.04 5.90
CA PRO A 70 -11.57 12.13 5.07
C PRO A 70 -10.45 12.89 4.33
N GLN A 71 -9.49 12.17 3.77
CA GLN A 71 -8.36 12.78 3.07
C GLN A 71 -8.77 13.39 1.75
N GLN A 72 -8.41 14.63 1.55
CA GLN A 72 -8.47 15.30 0.26
C GLN A 72 -7.08 15.62 -0.25
N TYR A 73 -6.81 15.20 -1.47
CA TYR A 73 -5.56 15.49 -2.16
C TYR A 73 -5.81 16.55 -3.23
N THR A 74 -4.97 17.58 -3.24
CA THR A 74 -4.89 18.56 -4.32
C THR A 74 -3.59 18.28 -5.08
N TRP A 75 -3.65 17.36 -6.03
CA TRP A 75 -2.46 16.94 -6.76
C TRP A 75 -2.30 17.75 -8.04
N ASN A 76 -1.10 18.24 -8.25
CA ASN A 76 -0.64 18.63 -9.59
C ASN A 76 -0.05 17.37 -10.24
N LEU A 77 -0.71 16.83 -11.27
CA LEU A 77 -0.29 15.60 -11.93
C LEU A 77 1.11 15.71 -12.54
N ASP A 78 1.49 16.90 -13.01
CA ASP A 78 2.82 17.14 -13.61
C ASP A 78 3.96 17.05 -12.58
N GLU A 79 3.64 17.22 -11.30
CA GLU A 79 4.59 17.18 -10.21
C GLU A 79 4.47 15.89 -9.37
N THR A 80 3.43 15.08 -9.61
CA THR A 80 3.17 13.87 -8.84
C THR A 80 4.20 12.79 -9.19
N LYS A 81 4.80 12.21 -8.16
CA LYS A 81 5.77 11.12 -8.29
C LYS A 81 5.43 9.99 -7.32
N ILE A 82 5.56 8.77 -7.81
CA ILE A 82 5.53 7.56 -6.99
C ILE A 82 6.98 7.14 -6.75
N ASN A 83 7.43 7.19 -5.51
CA ASN A 83 8.75 6.73 -5.14
C ASN A 83 8.65 5.39 -4.42
N LEU A 84 9.29 4.37 -4.97
CA LEU A 84 9.38 3.04 -4.39
C LEU A 84 10.76 2.83 -3.78
N GLY A 85 10.83 2.09 -2.68
CA GLY A 85 12.08 1.68 -2.08
C GLY A 85 12.92 2.80 -1.44
N VAL A 86 12.33 3.95 -1.12
CA VAL A 86 13.06 5.05 -0.45
C VAL A 86 13.54 4.57 0.93
N LYS A 87 14.86 4.59 1.14
CA LYS A 87 15.55 4.05 2.32
C LYS A 87 15.36 2.54 2.53
N TYR A 88 14.95 1.83 1.50
CA TYR A 88 14.88 0.37 1.49
C TYR A 88 16.20 -0.20 0.96
N ILE A 89 16.69 -1.26 1.57
CA ILE A 89 17.84 -2.03 1.09
C ILE A 89 17.35 -3.44 0.78
N GLY A 90 17.31 -3.78 -0.51
CA GLY A 90 16.80 -5.07 -0.99
C GLY A 90 16.46 -5.04 -2.46
N GLY A 91 15.97 -6.17 -2.98
CA GLY A 91 15.43 -6.27 -4.34
C GLY A 91 13.95 -5.85 -4.38
N LEU A 92 13.53 -5.28 -5.48
CA LEU A 92 12.14 -5.08 -5.85
C LEU A 92 11.92 -5.73 -7.20
N ASP A 93 10.84 -6.47 -7.33
CA ASP A 93 10.47 -7.15 -8.56
C ASP A 93 8.95 -7.14 -8.74
N GLU A 94 8.46 -7.45 -9.93
CA GLU A 94 7.02 -7.59 -10.24
C GLU A 94 6.19 -6.35 -9.86
N VAL A 95 6.72 -5.14 -10.08
CA VAL A 95 6.02 -3.90 -9.74
C VAL A 95 4.87 -3.65 -10.70
N SER A 96 3.65 -3.58 -10.17
CA SER A 96 2.43 -3.41 -10.97
C SER A 96 1.50 -2.36 -10.36
N CYS A 97 0.82 -1.62 -11.22
CA CYS A 97 -0.19 -0.64 -10.84
C CYS A 97 -1.53 -0.98 -11.49
N PHE A 98 -2.59 -0.97 -10.71
CA PHE A 98 -3.95 -1.21 -11.14
C PHE A 98 -4.77 0.08 -11.07
N SER A 99 -5.66 0.29 -12.04
CA SER A 99 -6.52 1.49 -12.12
C SER A 99 -7.65 1.51 -11.09
N ARG A 100 -7.75 0.47 -10.25
CA ARG A 100 -8.75 0.33 -9.19
C ARG A 100 -8.18 -0.35 -7.96
N ALA A 101 -8.87 -0.21 -6.84
CA ALA A 101 -8.56 -1.02 -5.67
C ALA A 101 -8.95 -2.49 -5.92
N LEU A 102 -8.01 -3.39 -5.69
CA LEU A 102 -8.25 -4.83 -5.77
C LEU A 102 -9.03 -5.31 -4.54
N ALA A 103 -9.91 -6.28 -4.73
CA ALA A 103 -10.55 -7.01 -3.64
C ALA A 103 -9.57 -7.99 -2.97
N GLY A 104 -9.86 -8.41 -1.73
CA GLY A 104 -8.99 -9.33 -1.00
C GLY A 104 -8.74 -10.66 -1.74
N GLY A 105 -9.78 -11.24 -2.36
CA GLY A 105 -9.63 -12.47 -3.16
C GLY A 105 -8.76 -12.28 -4.41
N GLU A 106 -8.80 -11.09 -5.03
CA GLU A 106 -7.91 -10.78 -6.15
C GLU A 106 -6.44 -10.67 -5.71
N VAL A 107 -6.21 -10.07 -4.54
CA VAL A 107 -4.86 -9.98 -3.95
C VAL A 107 -4.33 -11.36 -3.60
N GLU A 108 -5.17 -12.25 -3.06
CA GLU A 108 -4.80 -13.63 -2.77
C GLU A 108 -4.49 -14.40 -4.06
N SER A 109 -5.28 -14.20 -5.12
CA SER A 109 -5.01 -14.81 -6.43
C SER A 109 -3.69 -14.34 -7.03
N LEU A 110 -3.38 -13.04 -6.95
CA LEU A 110 -2.09 -12.50 -7.40
C LEU A 110 -0.92 -13.13 -6.65
N PHE A 111 -1.05 -13.30 -5.35
CA PHE A 111 -0.02 -13.97 -4.54
C PHE A 111 0.19 -15.42 -4.95
N GLY A 112 -0.85 -16.09 -5.44
CA GLY A 112 -0.82 -17.49 -5.90
C GLY A 112 -0.26 -17.72 -7.30
N LEU A 113 0.07 -16.66 -8.08
CA LEU A 113 0.62 -16.79 -9.41
C LEU A 113 2.05 -17.37 -9.35
N GLU A 114 2.31 -18.41 -10.15
CA GLU A 114 3.61 -19.11 -10.16
C GLU A 114 4.71 -18.29 -10.87
N LYS A 115 4.32 -17.53 -11.89
CA LYS A 115 5.22 -16.72 -12.73
C LYS A 115 5.03 -15.21 -12.54
N GLY A 116 4.32 -14.84 -11.46
CA GLY A 116 4.03 -13.46 -11.15
C GLY A 116 2.99 -12.80 -12.06
N VAL A 117 2.87 -11.48 -11.97
CA VAL A 117 1.83 -10.72 -12.70
C VAL A 117 1.97 -10.75 -14.22
N GLY A 118 3.11 -11.17 -14.75
CA GLY A 118 3.30 -11.40 -16.18
C GLY A 118 2.31 -12.41 -16.76
N GLU A 119 1.83 -13.38 -15.97
CA GLU A 119 0.80 -14.34 -16.38
C GLU A 119 -0.55 -13.69 -16.76
N LEU A 120 -0.79 -12.46 -16.32
CA LEU A 120 -2.03 -11.74 -16.64
C LEU A 120 -1.96 -10.99 -17.97
N LEU A 121 -0.80 -10.96 -18.62
CA LEU A 121 -0.57 -10.24 -19.88
C LEU A 121 -0.59 -11.17 -21.10
N ASP A 122 -0.58 -12.47 -20.88
CA ASP A 122 -0.68 -13.54 -21.90
C ASP A 122 -2.16 -13.91 -22.14
#